data_9deba6eb01a89308396c368ddd7248ce
#
_entry.id   9deba6eb01a89308396c368ddd7248ce
#
_cell.length_a   1.000
_cell.length_b   1.000
_cell.length_c   1.000
_cell.angle_alpha   90.00
_cell.angle_beta   90.00
_cell.angle_gamma   90.00
#
_symmetry.space_group_name_H-M   'P 1'
#
loop_
_entity.id
_entity.type
_entity.pdbx_description
1 polymer ?
#
loop_
_entity_poly.entity_id
_entity_poly.type
_entity_poly.pdbx_seq_one_letter_code
_entity_poly.pdbx_strand_id
1 'polypeptide(L)'
;MRRRLDIRLALLAAVLAVCGLALASSAFAGSQRTTVTVYRPFAANGKSLISGPTTSGTCLSSSLVTPRRDAWHCMAGSEVYDPCFSSPKASGVVLCVTAPWSKSGVKVRLQRPLPKPSSKSGAPSAKDQPWALQLYSGQTCLLTSGAAVVVGGQSLDYTCGGVTSGGLWGFPSRHSQPWTIFSAPATAKHLSQRVKIRLAWT
;
A
#
# COMPACT_ATOMS: atom_id res chain seq x y z
N MET A 1 61.60 33.67 -15.28
CA MET A 1 60.72 33.84 -14.15
C MET A 1 59.21 33.79 -14.45
N ARG A 2 58.69 34.16 -15.63
CA ARG A 2 57.25 34.15 -15.97
C ARG A 2 56.56 32.78 -15.97
N ARG A 3 57.20 31.73 -16.46
CA ARG A 3 56.60 30.36 -16.54
C ARG A 3 56.21 29.69 -15.21
N ARG A 4 56.86 30.06 -14.10
CA ARG A 4 56.55 29.48 -12.79
C ARG A 4 55.28 30.11 -12.13
N LEU A 5 54.97 31.33 -12.54
CA LEU A 5 53.76 32.03 -12.02
C LEU A 5 52.49 31.43 -12.61
N ASP A 6 52.51 31.09 -13.93
CA ASP A 6 51.35 30.56 -14.65
C ASP A 6 50.90 29.18 -14.11
N ILE A 7 51.88 28.34 -13.73
CA ILE A 7 51.60 27.00 -13.16
C ILE A 7 50.92 27.09 -11.80
N ARG A 8 51.29 28.09 -10.95
CA ARG A 8 50.68 28.26 -9.66
C ARG A 8 49.29 28.81 -9.73
N LEU A 9 48.96 29.70 -10.66
CA LEU A 9 47.64 30.19 -10.92
C LEU A 9 46.70 29.09 -11.48
N ALA A 10 47.19 28.22 -12.38
CA ALA A 10 46.44 27.13 -12.93
C ALA A 10 46.08 26.06 -11.88
N LEU A 11 46.98 25.78 -10.94
CA LEU A 11 46.73 24.84 -9.85
C LEU A 11 45.71 25.36 -8.83
N LEU A 12 45.74 26.66 -8.52
CA LEU A 12 44.75 27.29 -7.62
C LEU A 12 43.34 27.30 -8.25
N ALA A 13 43.21 27.54 -9.55
CA ALA A 13 41.91 27.48 -10.23
C ALA A 13 41.32 26.07 -10.26
N ALA A 14 42.16 25.04 -10.45
CA ALA A 14 41.74 23.63 -10.48
C ALA A 14 41.22 23.17 -9.08
N VAL A 15 41.86 23.59 -7.99
CA VAL A 15 41.42 23.22 -6.63
C VAL A 15 40.10 23.88 -6.27
N LEU A 16 39.85 25.11 -6.66
CA LEU A 16 38.57 25.80 -6.42
C LEU A 16 37.43 25.19 -7.22
N ALA A 17 37.67 24.70 -8.43
CA ALA A 17 36.65 24.04 -9.23
C ALA A 17 36.23 22.67 -8.66
N VAL A 18 37.15 21.91 -8.07
CA VAL A 18 36.84 20.60 -7.45
C VAL A 18 36.09 20.78 -6.12
N CYS A 19 36.40 21.79 -5.31
CA CYS A 19 35.66 22.08 -4.09
C CYS A 19 34.22 22.58 -4.36
N GLY A 20 33.98 23.29 -5.46
CA GLY A 20 32.64 23.76 -5.84
C GLY A 20 31.67 22.63 -6.23
N LEU A 21 32.17 21.56 -6.85
CA LEU A 21 31.37 20.41 -7.25
C LEU A 21 30.97 19.49 -6.08
N ALA A 22 31.76 19.46 -5.01
CA ALA A 22 31.47 18.65 -3.82
C ALA A 22 30.31 19.21 -2.96
N LEU A 23 30.01 20.50 -3.04
CA LEU A 23 28.95 21.14 -2.24
C LEU A 23 27.57 21.09 -2.86
N ALA A 24 27.45 20.72 -4.15
CA ALA A 24 26.17 20.66 -4.86
C ALA A 24 25.36 19.37 -4.60
N SER A 25 25.94 18.34 -3.96
CA SER A 25 25.31 17.02 -3.81
C SER A 25 24.48 16.84 -2.53
N SER A 26 24.39 17.83 -1.65
CA SER A 26 23.72 17.68 -0.35
C SER A 26 22.31 18.26 -0.25
N ALA A 27 21.71 18.71 -1.35
CA ALA A 27 20.50 19.55 -1.30
C ALA A 27 19.14 18.84 -1.47
N PHE A 28 19.07 17.51 -1.61
CA PHE A 28 17.79 16.80 -1.81
C PHE A 28 17.59 15.57 -0.93
N ALA A 29 17.99 15.63 0.32
CA ALA A 29 17.43 14.72 1.32
C ALA A 29 16.03 15.22 1.73
N GLY A 30 15.10 15.29 0.79
CA GLY A 30 13.70 15.51 1.11
C GLY A 30 13.29 14.49 2.16
N SER A 31 12.74 14.94 3.30
CA SER A 31 12.37 14.05 4.39
C SER A 31 11.40 13.00 3.85
N GLN A 32 11.84 11.74 3.81
CA GLN A 32 10.99 10.64 3.38
C GLN A 32 9.78 10.56 4.31
N ARG A 33 8.57 10.63 3.76
CA ARG A 33 7.33 10.54 4.52
C ARG A 33 6.43 9.49 3.92
N THR A 34 5.67 8.80 4.76
CA THR A 34 4.60 7.91 4.31
C THR A 34 3.38 8.74 3.94
N THR A 35 2.90 8.58 2.71
CA THR A 35 1.62 9.15 2.28
C THR A 35 0.51 8.16 2.61
N VAL A 36 -0.54 8.63 3.28
CA VAL A 36 -1.74 7.83 3.56
C VAL A 36 -2.85 8.27 2.64
N THR A 37 -3.47 7.30 1.95
CA THR A 37 -4.58 7.54 1.02
C THR A 37 -5.80 6.74 1.45
N VAL A 38 -6.90 7.41 1.73
CA VAL A 38 -8.20 6.75 1.91
C VAL A 38 -8.70 6.30 0.54
N TYR A 39 -8.74 4.98 0.33
CA TYR A 39 -9.14 4.42 -0.95
C TYR A 39 -10.63 4.68 -1.24
N ARG A 40 -10.94 5.18 -2.43
CA ARG A 40 -12.31 5.50 -2.87
C ARG A 40 -12.53 5.01 -4.30
N PRO A 41 -13.15 3.84 -4.50
CA PRO A 41 -13.38 3.28 -5.84
C PRO A 41 -14.56 3.93 -6.58
N PHE A 42 -15.27 4.86 -5.94
CA PHE A 42 -16.38 5.62 -6.53
C PHE A 42 -16.10 7.12 -6.48
N ALA A 43 -16.48 7.80 -7.53
CA ALA A 43 -16.54 9.26 -7.56
C ALA A 43 -17.69 9.77 -6.65
N ALA A 44 -17.71 11.08 -6.35
CA ALA A 44 -18.74 11.69 -5.52
C ALA A 44 -20.18 11.52 -6.06
N ASN A 45 -20.34 11.38 -7.38
CA ASN A 45 -21.61 11.07 -8.02
C ASN A 45 -22.01 9.57 -7.97
N GLY A 46 -21.20 8.71 -7.36
CA GLY A 46 -21.42 7.27 -7.25
C GLY A 46 -20.96 6.46 -8.46
N LYS A 47 -20.38 7.09 -9.49
CA LYS A 47 -19.82 6.39 -10.65
C LYS A 47 -18.57 5.60 -10.24
N SER A 48 -18.48 4.35 -10.68
CA SER A 48 -17.28 3.53 -10.49
C SER A 48 -16.07 4.14 -11.22
N LEU A 49 -14.96 4.24 -10.52
CA LEU A 49 -13.66 4.66 -11.07
C LEU A 49 -12.86 3.47 -11.62
N ILE A 50 -13.39 2.25 -11.46
CA ILE A 50 -12.76 1.00 -11.85
C ILE A 50 -13.68 0.28 -12.81
N SER A 51 -13.10 -0.32 -13.85
CA SER A 51 -13.80 -1.15 -14.84
C SER A 51 -13.73 -2.63 -14.46
N GLY A 52 -14.57 -3.45 -15.08
CA GLY A 52 -14.51 -4.89 -14.93
C GLY A 52 -15.84 -5.58 -15.18
N PRO A 53 -15.82 -6.92 -15.21
CA PRO A 53 -17.02 -7.73 -15.44
C PRO A 53 -18.02 -7.59 -14.30
N THR A 54 -19.26 -7.95 -14.60
CA THR A 54 -20.34 -8.04 -13.62
C THR A 54 -20.68 -9.49 -13.38
N THR A 55 -20.76 -9.91 -12.14
CA THR A 55 -21.23 -11.24 -11.71
C THR A 55 -22.33 -11.09 -10.66
N SER A 56 -22.99 -12.17 -10.32
CA SER A 56 -23.99 -12.21 -9.23
C SER A 56 -23.36 -12.85 -7.99
N GLY A 57 -23.69 -12.32 -6.82
CA GLY A 57 -23.13 -12.84 -5.59
C GLY A 57 -23.78 -12.29 -4.32
N THR A 58 -23.18 -12.60 -3.18
CA THR A 58 -23.69 -12.21 -1.84
C THR A 58 -22.54 -11.75 -0.98
N CYS A 59 -22.72 -10.67 -0.22
CA CYS A 59 -21.77 -10.30 0.82
C CYS A 59 -22.20 -10.92 2.16
N LEU A 60 -21.26 -11.53 2.85
CA LEU A 60 -21.49 -12.34 4.04
C LEU A 60 -21.30 -11.53 5.32
N SER A 61 -20.36 -10.59 5.32
CA SER A 61 -19.98 -9.77 6.48
C SER A 61 -19.31 -8.47 6.03
N SER A 62 -18.97 -7.62 6.99
CA SER A 62 -17.99 -6.56 6.78
C SER A 62 -16.65 -7.15 6.32
N SER A 63 -15.86 -6.36 5.59
CA SER A 63 -14.52 -6.73 5.15
C SER A 63 -13.64 -7.18 6.33
N LEU A 64 -12.83 -8.20 6.09
CA LEU A 64 -11.85 -8.72 7.05
C LEU A 64 -10.52 -7.95 6.98
N VAL A 65 -10.27 -7.25 5.86
CA VAL A 65 -9.00 -6.56 5.64
C VAL A 65 -9.08 -5.04 5.89
N THR A 66 -10.29 -4.47 5.94
CA THR A 66 -10.45 -3.05 6.27
C THR A 66 -11.69 -2.79 7.13
N PRO A 67 -11.55 -2.11 8.30
CA PRO A 67 -12.65 -1.91 9.25
C PRO A 67 -13.57 -0.73 8.85
N ARG A 68 -13.96 -0.69 7.57
CA ARG A 68 -14.82 0.36 7.01
C ARG A 68 -16.25 -0.12 6.90
N ARG A 69 -17.23 0.76 7.19
CA ARG A 69 -18.66 0.41 7.07
C ARG A 69 -19.15 0.26 5.63
N ASP A 70 -18.39 0.75 4.66
CA ASP A 70 -18.68 0.62 3.22
C ASP A 70 -17.89 -0.52 2.55
N ALA A 71 -17.16 -1.33 3.34
CA ALA A 71 -16.34 -2.43 2.87
C ALA A 71 -16.87 -3.79 3.33
N TRP A 72 -16.88 -4.76 2.41
CA TRP A 72 -17.57 -6.04 2.55
C TRP A 72 -16.70 -7.21 2.13
N HIS A 73 -16.95 -8.34 2.77
CA HIS A 73 -16.46 -9.66 2.38
C HIS A 73 -17.56 -10.36 1.60
N CYS A 74 -17.34 -10.65 0.32
CA CYS A 74 -18.36 -11.12 -0.59
C CYS A 74 -17.92 -12.41 -1.30
N MET A 75 -18.91 -13.18 -1.79
CA MET A 75 -18.71 -14.36 -2.61
C MET A 75 -19.53 -14.24 -3.91
N ALA A 76 -18.95 -14.71 -5.01
CA ALA A 76 -19.64 -14.89 -6.27
C ALA A 76 -19.20 -16.22 -6.90
N GLY A 77 -20.11 -17.19 -6.96
CA GLY A 77 -19.75 -18.58 -7.25
C GLY A 77 -18.83 -19.13 -6.15
N SER A 78 -17.72 -19.72 -6.55
CA SER A 78 -16.67 -20.22 -5.65
C SER A 78 -15.62 -19.17 -5.26
N GLU A 79 -15.68 -17.97 -5.87
CA GLU A 79 -14.69 -16.93 -5.66
C GLU A 79 -15.03 -16.07 -4.44
N VAL A 80 -14.02 -15.78 -3.63
CA VAL A 80 -14.09 -14.88 -2.48
C VAL A 80 -13.44 -13.56 -2.83
N TYR A 81 -14.12 -12.47 -2.50
CA TYR A 81 -13.66 -11.10 -2.75
C TYR A 81 -13.65 -10.31 -1.45
N ASP A 82 -12.49 -9.75 -1.09
CA ASP A 82 -12.30 -8.87 0.05
C ASP A 82 -11.08 -7.95 -0.19
N PRO A 83 -11.25 -6.63 -0.19
CA PRO A 83 -12.48 -5.88 0.07
C PRO A 83 -13.38 -5.66 -1.16
N CYS A 84 -14.68 -5.65 -0.94
CA CYS A 84 -15.68 -5.13 -1.85
C CYS A 84 -16.28 -3.85 -1.27
N PHE A 85 -16.48 -2.82 -2.08
CA PHE A 85 -16.99 -1.53 -1.61
C PHE A 85 -18.40 -1.26 -2.13
N SER A 86 -19.28 -0.76 -1.26
CA SER A 86 -20.60 -0.29 -1.66
C SER A 86 -20.55 1.18 -2.09
N SER A 87 -21.35 1.50 -3.12
CA SER A 87 -21.55 2.89 -3.53
C SER A 87 -22.49 3.61 -2.55
N PRO A 88 -22.21 4.86 -2.18
CA PRO A 88 -23.14 5.64 -1.36
C PRO A 88 -24.44 6.02 -2.09
N LYS A 89 -24.48 5.86 -3.42
CA LYS A 89 -25.61 6.29 -4.29
C LYS A 89 -26.23 5.15 -5.11
N ALA A 90 -25.65 3.96 -5.11
CA ALA A 90 -26.19 2.82 -5.84
C ALA A 90 -26.33 1.61 -4.90
N SER A 91 -27.57 1.17 -4.70
CA SER A 91 -27.87 -0.06 -3.97
C SER A 91 -27.79 -1.27 -4.90
N GLY A 92 -27.62 -2.45 -4.32
CA GLY A 92 -27.67 -3.72 -5.06
C GLY A 92 -26.40 -4.08 -5.86
N VAL A 93 -25.36 -3.27 -5.83
CA VAL A 93 -24.07 -3.56 -6.47
C VAL A 93 -22.93 -3.14 -5.55
N VAL A 94 -21.93 -4.01 -5.43
CA VAL A 94 -20.64 -3.68 -4.80
C VAL A 94 -19.51 -3.84 -5.82
N LEU A 95 -18.41 -3.12 -5.61
CA LEU A 95 -17.21 -3.16 -6.44
C LEU A 95 -16.09 -3.82 -5.67
N CYS A 96 -15.68 -4.99 -6.08
CA CYS A 96 -14.60 -5.76 -5.48
C CYS A 96 -13.30 -5.48 -6.20
N VAL A 97 -12.23 -5.22 -5.45
CA VAL A 97 -10.92 -4.88 -5.99
C VAL A 97 -9.85 -5.76 -5.34
N THR A 98 -8.88 -6.18 -6.13
CA THR A 98 -7.76 -6.97 -5.64
C THR A 98 -6.66 -6.09 -5.04
N ALA A 99 -6.53 -4.85 -5.52
CA ALA A 99 -5.50 -3.93 -5.06
C ALA A 99 -5.89 -2.47 -5.35
N PRO A 100 -5.47 -1.50 -4.51
CA PRO A 100 -5.84 -0.10 -4.67
C PRO A 100 -5.16 0.58 -5.89
N TRP A 101 -4.09 0.00 -6.41
CA TRP A 101 -3.42 0.44 -7.63
C TRP A 101 -4.00 -0.19 -8.90
N SER A 102 -4.88 -1.19 -8.78
CA SER A 102 -5.55 -1.78 -9.93
C SER A 102 -6.62 -0.84 -10.47
N LYS A 103 -6.71 -0.73 -11.79
CA LYS A 103 -7.79 -0.04 -12.49
C LYS A 103 -8.93 -0.98 -12.87
N SER A 104 -8.81 -2.26 -12.53
CA SER A 104 -9.81 -3.30 -12.80
C SER A 104 -10.30 -3.94 -11.51
N GLY A 105 -11.53 -4.41 -11.52
CA GLY A 105 -12.18 -5.10 -10.42
C GLY A 105 -13.38 -5.90 -10.92
N VAL A 106 -14.16 -6.42 -9.99
CA VAL A 106 -15.39 -7.18 -10.28
C VAL A 106 -16.58 -6.45 -9.67
N LYS A 107 -17.62 -6.21 -10.47
CA LYS A 107 -18.90 -5.71 -9.98
C LYS A 107 -19.75 -6.90 -9.55
N VAL A 108 -20.07 -6.98 -8.27
CA VAL A 108 -20.96 -8.02 -7.75
C VAL A 108 -22.35 -7.45 -7.60
N ARG A 109 -23.31 -7.94 -8.42
CA ARG A 109 -24.73 -7.68 -8.24
C ARG A 109 -25.24 -8.52 -7.09
N LEU A 110 -25.76 -7.86 -6.07
CA LEU A 110 -26.18 -8.51 -4.84
C LEU A 110 -27.47 -9.30 -5.03
N GLN A 111 -27.45 -10.57 -4.66
CA GLN A 111 -28.61 -11.45 -4.60
C GLN A 111 -29.42 -11.26 -3.32
N ARG A 112 -28.82 -10.62 -2.30
CA ARG A 112 -29.44 -10.29 -1.01
C ARG A 112 -28.97 -8.91 -0.57
N PRO A 113 -29.73 -8.20 0.26
CA PRO A 113 -29.29 -6.95 0.88
C PRO A 113 -27.96 -7.13 1.62
N LEU A 114 -27.17 -6.07 1.70
CA LEU A 114 -25.95 -6.06 2.50
C LEU A 114 -26.27 -6.35 3.98
N PRO A 115 -25.44 -7.13 4.68
CA PRO A 115 -25.59 -7.35 6.10
C PRO A 115 -25.40 -6.03 6.88
N LYS A 116 -25.72 -6.03 8.17
CA LYS A 116 -25.38 -4.90 9.03
C LYS A 116 -23.85 -4.80 9.12
N PRO A 117 -23.29 -3.59 8.98
CA PRO A 117 -21.86 -3.38 9.21
C PRO A 117 -21.48 -3.81 10.64
N SER A 118 -20.27 -4.34 10.80
CA SER A 118 -19.72 -4.64 12.13
C SER A 118 -19.74 -3.39 13.01
N SER A 119 -19.99 -3.55 14.30
CA SER A 119 -19.89 -2.46 15.27
C SER A 119 -18.49 -1.83 15.35
N LYS A 120 -17.47 -2.56 14.91
CA LYS A 120 -16.08 -2.07 14.80
C LYS A 120 -15.81 -1.31 13.50
N SER A 121 -16.73 -1.33 12.53
CA SER A 121 -16.55 -0.65 11.24
C SER A 121 -16.95 0.81 11.36
N GLY A 122 -16.03 1.70 11.00
CA GLY A 122 -16.17 3.15 11.02
C GLY A 122 -16.35 3.79 9.63
N ALA A 123 -16.49 5.10 9.60
CA ALA A 123 -16.33 5.86 8.37
C ALA A 123 -14.88 5.74 7.87
N PRO A 124 -14.64 5.72 6.55
CA PRO A 124 -13.28 5.63 6.00
C PRO A 124 -12.36 6.72 6.54
N SER A 125 -11.23 6.34 7.09
CA SER A 125 -10.30 7.25 7.78
C SER A 125 -8.83 6.93 7.44
N ALA A 126 -8.00 7.98 7.32
CA ALA A 126 -6.55 7.84 7.22
C ALA A 126 -5.91 7.25 8.49
N LYS A 127 -6.66 7.18 9.60
CA LYS A 127 -6.22 6.56 10.86
C LYS A 127 -6.46 5.05 10.88
N ASP A 128 -7.28 4.53 9.96
CA ASP A 128 -7.57 3.10 9.88
C ASP A 128 -6.30 2.30 9.57
N GLN A 129 -6.36 1.01 9.87
CA GLN A 129 -5.30 0.11 9.48
C GLN A 129 -5.23 0.02 7.96
N PRO A 130 -4.05 0.20 7.36
CA PRO A 130 -3.90 0.04 5.92
C PRO A 130 -4.14 -1.41 5.51
N TRP A 131 -4.93 -1.62 4.46
CA TRP A 131 -5.11 -2.93 3.83
C TRP A 131 -4.16 -3.16 2.66
N ALA A 132 -3.46 -2.11 2.22
CA ALA A 132 -2.44 -2.19 1.18
C ALA A 132 -1.30 -1.21 1.45
N LEU A 133 -0.08 -1.60 1.08
CA LEU A 133 1.14 -0.86 1.30
C LEU A 133 1.99 -0.83 0.03
N GLN A 134 2.71 0.27 -0.19
CA GLN A 134 3.85 0.32 -1.11
C GLN A 134 5.10 0.72 -0.32
N LEU A 135 6.15 -0.08 -0.47
CA LEU A 135 7.43 0.18 0.15
C LEU A 135 8.25 1.19 -0.66
N TYR A 136 9.28 1.77 -0.05
CA TYR A 136 10.23 2.64 -0.78
C TYR A 136 11.03 1.87 -1.84
N SER A 137 11.13 0.54 -1.72
CA SER A 137 11.69 -0.33 -2.77
C SER A 137 10.81 -0.42 -4.04
N GLY A 138 9.59 0.11 -4.00
CA GLY A 138 8.58 -0.06 -5.05
C GLY A 138 7.68 -1.28 -4.88
N GLN A 139 8.05 -2.24 -4.01
CA GLN A 139 7.26 -3.44 -3.75
C GLN A 139 5.89 -3.07 -3.18
N THR A 140 4.85 -3.75 -3.63
CA THR A 140 3.47 -3.58 -3.17
C THR A 140 3.00 -4.80 -2.40
N CYS A 141 2.27 -4.59 -1.31
CA CYS A 141 1.83 -5.62 -0.40
C CYS A 141 0.36 -5.42 -0.01
N LEU A 142 -0.36 -6.52 0.14
CA LEU A 142 -1.77 -6.55 0.51
C LEU A 142 -1.94 -7.27 1.85
N LEU A 143 -2.82 -6.77 2.70
CA LEU A 143 -3.21 -7.44 3.94
C LEU A 143 -3.84 -8.79 3.58
N THR A 144 -3.37 -9.85 4.22
CA THR A 144 -3.81 -11.21 3.95
C THR A 144 -5.15 -11.46 4.63
N SER A 145 -6.14 -11.91 3.87
CA SER A 145 -7.38 -12.47 4.39
C SER A 145 -7.39 -13.98 4.11
N GLY A 146 -7.58 -14.80 5.13
CA GLY A 146 -7.60 -16.26 4.99
C GLY A 146 -6.29 -16.94 5.35
N ALA A 147 -5.82 -17.88 4.51
CA ALA A 147 -4.61 -18.67 4.80
C ALA A 147 -3.37 -17.75 4.82
N ALA A 148 -2.71 -17.70 5.97
CA ALA A 148 -1.51 -16.90 6.15
C ALA A 148 -0.26 -17.65 5.66
N VAL A 149 0.65 -16.93 5.04
CA VAL A 149 2.00 -17.42 4.78
C VAL A 149 2.78 -17.40 6.10
N VAL A 150 3.43 -18.51 6.45
CA VAL A 150 4.23 -18.62 7.67
C VAL A 150 5.71 -18.61 7.30
N VAL A 151 6.47 -17.71 7.91
CA VAL A 151 7.93 -17.62 7.76
C VAL A 151 8.56 -17.62 9.15
N GLY A 152 9.47 -18.56 9.39
CA GLY A 152 10.15 -18.66 10.70
C GLY A 152 9.20 -18.84 11.89
N GLY A 153 8.05 -19.50 11.68
CA GLY A 153 7.02 -19.68 12.71
C GLY A 153 6.10 -18.47 12.93
N GLN A 154 6.26 -17.40 12.16
CA GLN A 154 5.42 -16.19 12.23
C GLN A 154 4.47 -16.13 11.03
N SER A 155 3.17 -15.94 11.29
CA SER A 155 2.19 -15.66 10.23
C SER A 155 2.40 -14.25 9.71
N LEU A 156 2.55 -14.11 8.38
CA LEU A 156 2.67 -12.81 7.75
C LEU A 156 1.29 -12.16 7.65
N ASP A 157 1.22 -10.88 7.98
CA ASP A 157 -0.01 -10.09 7.89
C ASP A 157 -0.22 -9.53 6.47
N TYR A 158 0.87 -9.24 5.74
CA TYR A 158 0.80 -8.78 4.36
C TYR A 158 1.62 -9.68 3.44
N THR A 159 1.04 -10.02 2.30
CA THR A 159 1.72 -10.69 1.18
C THR A 159 2.18 -9.67 0.14
N CYS A 160 3.41 -9.85 -0.37
CA CYS A 160 4.04 -8.94 -1.32
C CYS A 160 4.38 -9.69 -2.61
N GLY A 161 3.73 -9.35 -3.75
CA GLY A 161 4.05 -9.95 -5.04
C GLY A 161 3.70 -11.44 -5.21
N GLY A 162 2.93 -12.01 -4.27
CA GLY A 162 2.50 -13.40 -4.27
C GLY A 162 3.06 -14.21 -3.09
N VAL A 163 2.50 -15.39 -2.86
CA VAL A 163 2.78 -16.24 -1.68
C VAL A 163 4.22 -16.72 -1.57
N THR A 164 4.95 -16.79 -2.69
CA THR A 164 6.36 -17.23 -2.74
C THR A 164 7.37 -16.11 -2.56
N SER A 165 6.93 -14.84 -2.57
CA SER A 165 7.81 -13.67 -2.53
C SER A 165 8.10 -13.16 -1.11
N GLY A 166 7.53 -13.82 -0.09
CA GLY A 166 7.60 -13.34 1.29
C GLY A 166 6.52 -12.28 1.58
N GLY A 167 6.67 -11.56 2.67
CA GLY A 167 5.70 -10.58 3.09
C GLY A 167 6.14 -9.73 4.26
N LEU A 168 5.16 -9.12 4.93
CA LEU A 168 5.38 -8.23 6.05
C LEU A 168 4.66 -8.77 7.28
N TRP A 169 5.28 -8.61 8.44
CA TRP A 169 4.74 -9.05 9.72
C TRP A 169 4.38 -7.87 10.60
N GLY A 170 3.27 -8.00 11.31
CA GLY A 170 2.70 -6.97 12.18
C GLY A 170 2.07 -5.83 11.38
N PHE A 171 1.85 -4.74 12.07
CA PHE A 171 1.26 -3.54 11.49
C PHE A 171 2.28 -2.40 11.39
N PRO A 172 2.05 -1.44 10.46
CA PRO A 172 2.93 -0.30 10.33
C PRO A 172 3.17 0.45 11.66
N SER A 173 4.43 0.59 12.04
CA SER A 173 4.82 1.50 13.12
C SER A 173 4.71 2.94 12.63
N ARG A 174 3.86 3.73 13.28
CA ARG A 174 3.52 5.12 12.92
C ARG A 174 4.22 6.16 13.82
N HIS A 175 5.10 5.72 14.72
CA HIS A 175 5.78 6.59 15.68
C HIS A 175 6.76 7.56 15.04
N SER A 176 7.26 7.25 13.86
CA SER A 176 8.21 8.08 13.10
C SER A 176 7.85 8.14 11.63
N GLN A 177 8.42 9.09 10.90
CA GLN A 177 8.33 9.17 9.45
C GLN A 177 9.68 8.84 8.81
N PRO A 178 9.67 8.04 7.73
CA PRO A 178 8.54 7.28 7.19
C PRO A 178 8.12 6.16 8.13
N TRP A 179 6.87 5.69 8.00
CA TRP A 179 6.41 4.50 8.72
C TRP A 179 7.25 3.29 8.34
N THR A 180 7.37 2.34 9.27
CA THR A 180 8.14 1.11 9.08
C THR A 180 7.33 -0.12 9.44
N ILE A 181 7.69 -1.26 8.87
CA ILE A 181 7.11 -2.57 9.16
C ILE A 181 8.19 -3.63 9.05
N PHE A 182 8.04 -4.77 9.71
CA PHE A 182 8.99 -5.88 9.57
C PHE A 182 8.78 -6.61 8.24
N SER A 183 9.87 -6.95 7.56
CA SER A 183 9.90 -7.71 6.31
C SER A 183 10.45 -9.10 6.55
N ALA A 184 9.86 -10.09 5.89
CA ALA A 184 10.33 -11.46 5.87
C ALA A 184 10.34 -11.97 4.42
N PRO A 185 11.52 -12.11 3.77
CA PRO A 185 11.65 -12.83 2.51
C PRO A 185 11.15 -14.28 2.69
N ALA A 186 10.60 -14.90 1.64
CA ALA A 186 10.04 -16.25 1.70
C ALA A 186 11.04 -17.30 2.18
N THR A 187 12.34 -17.10 1.94
CA THR A 187 13.44 -17.98 2.37
C THR A 187 13.98 -17.67 3.77
N ALA A 188 13.49 -16.61 4.42
CA ALA A 188 13.99 -16.20 5.72
C ALA A 188 13.58 -17.18 6.81
N LYS A 189 14.52 -17.51 7.70
CA LYS A 189 14.24 -18.27 8.92
C LYS A 189 13.72 -17.38 10.07
N HIS A 190 13.92 -16.08 9.96
CA HIS A 190 13.55 -15.07 10.95
C HIS A 190 13.07 -13.77 10.28
N LEU A 191 12.30 -12.97 11.02
CA LEU A 191 11.96 -11.60 10.61
C LEU A 191 13.24 -10.79 10.53
N SER A 192 13.59 -10.32 9.32
CA SER A 192 14.97 -9.91 9.08
C SER A 192 15.23 -8.43 9.27
N GLN A 193 14.32 -7.55 8.86
CA GLN A 193 14.59 -6.11 8.94
C GLN A 193 13.32 -5.26 8.89
N ARG A 194 13.41 -4.03 9.39
CA ARG A 194 12.38 -3.02 9.18
C ARG A 194 12.57 -2.37 7.81
N VAL A 195 11.50 -2.32 7.04
CA VAL A 195 11.43 -1.64 5.75
C VAL A 195 10.55 -0.41 5.83
N LYS A 196 10.84 0.59 5.01
CA LYS A 196 10.14 1.87 4.98
C LYS A 196 8.94 1.81 4.06
N ILE A 197 7.82 2.39 4.49
CA ILE A 197 6.56 2.47 3.75
C ILE A 197 6.46 3.83 3.07
N ARG A 198 6.24 3.83 1.76
CA ARG A 198 6.05 5.04 0.94
C ARG A 198 4.58 5.45 0.87
N LEU A 199 3.69 4.49 0.57
CA LEU A 199 2.24 4.70 0.49
C LEU A 199 1.51 3.68 1.35
N ALA A 200 0.42 4.10 1.98
CA ALA A 200 -0.48 3.27 2.74
C ALA A 200 -1.93 3.58 2.31
N TRP A 201 -2.70 2.56 1.95
CA TRP A 201 -4.12 2.68 1.60
C TRP A 201 -4.98 2.13 2.73
N THR A 202 -5.91 2.98 3.20
CA THR A 202 -6.91 2.69 4.24
C THR A 202 -8.31 2.63 3.67
#